data_fc0ed45795cb2bd2d60983519b8306bb
#
_entry.id   fc0ed45795cb2bd2d60983519b8306bb
#
_cell.length_a   1.000
_cell.length_b   1.000
_cell.length_c   1.000
_cell.angle_alpha   90.00
_cell.angle_beta   90.00
_cell.angle_gamma   90.00
#
_symmetry.space_group_name_H-M   'P 1'
#
loop_
_entity.id
_entity.type
_entity.pdbx_description
1 polymer ?
#
loop_
_entity_poly.entity_id
_entity_poly.type
_entity_poly.pdbx_seq_one_letter_code
_entity_poly.pdbx_strand_id
1 'polypeptide(L)'
;MTAKAAGICLIVLSSFGLGLIKSVELQKRYRLLKEWEKIVLLLEQEISCHIPLPGAYHRGGDRVWDPFKPFLESLSKQLDAHGGKSFREIFTQEGRRCLAGGCLTGEDLRQICALGDLVGFADRKTQKNLLDRYRKEQEIRLAQLGEQLPAKQKLYRSLGILGG
;
A
#
# COMPACT_ATOMS: atom_id res chain seq x y z
N MET A 1 -39.50 -23.73 18.71
CA MET A 1 -38.97 -23.71 17.33
C MET A 1 -38.38 -22.39 16.94
N THR A 2 -38.87 -21.28 17.45
CA THR A 2 -38.39 -19.90 17.14
C THR A 2 -36.96 -19.62 17.54
N ALA A 3 -36.48 -20.10 18.68
CA ALA A 3 -35.10 -19.86 19.15
C ALA A 3 -34.03 -20.53 18.24
N LYS A 4 -34.31 -21.73 17.69
CA LYS A 4 -33.41 -22.38 16.73
C LYS A 4 -33.33 -21.64 15.40
N ALA A 5 -34.46 -21.15 14.91
CA ALA A 5 -34.49 -20.34 13.68
C ALA A 5 -33.77 -19.02 13.86
N ALA A 6 -33.92 -18.34 15.00
CA ALA A 6 -33.19 -17.11 15.32
C ALA A 6 -31.67 -17.33 15.38
N GLY A 7 -31.22 -18.44 15.98
CA GLY A 7 -29.80 -18.80 16.03
C GLY A 7 -29.19 -19.03 14.64
N ILE A 8 -29.91 -19.76 13.77
CA ILE A 8 -29.48 -19.97 12.37
C ILE A 8 -29.40 -18.65 11.62
N CYS A 9 -30.39 -17.77 11.72
CA CYS A 9 -30.36 -16.46 11.08
C CYS A 9 -29.18 -15.60 11.54
N LEU A 10 -28.83 -15.63 12.82
CA LEU A 10 -27.67 -14.88 13.35
C LEU A 10 -26.36 -15.40 12.80
N ILE A 11 -26.20 -16.73 12.67
CA ILE A 11 -25.00 -17.33 12.10
C ILE A 11 -24.86 -16.95 10.62
N VAL A 12 -25.94 -17.04 9.84
CA VAL A 12 -25.95 -16.64 8.42
C VAL A 12 -25.58 -15.17 8.24
N LEU A 13 -26.19 -14.28 9.02
CA LEU A 13 -25.92 -12.84 8.95
C LEU A 13 -24.48 -12.50 9.32
N SER A 14 -23.91 -13.14 10.34
CA SER A 14 -22.53 -12.92 10.75
C SER A 14 -21.52 -13.42 9.71
N SER A 15 -21.72 -14.59 9.13
CA SER A 15 -20.89 -15.15 8.07
C SER A 15 -20.92 -14.28 6.81
N PHE A 16 -22.10 -13.81 6.42
CA PHE A 16 -22.27 -12.91 5.28
C PHE A 16 -21.54 -11.57 5.50
N GLY A 17 -21.66 -11.00 6.70
CA GLY A 17 -20.97 -9.78 7.09
C GLY A 17 -19.44 -9.90 6.98
N LEU A 18 -18.86 -11.01 7.45
CA LEU A 18 -17.41 -11.26 7.34
C LEU A 18 -16.95 -11.39 5.89
N GLY A 19 -17.74 -12.06 5.03
CA GLY A 19 -17.43 -12.16 3.60
C GLY A 19 -17.44 -10.80 2.89
N LEU A 20 -18.38 -9.92 3.22
CA LEU A 20 -18.42 -8.55 2.69
C LEU A 20 -17.23 -7.72 3.15
N ILE A 21 -16.86 -7.78 4.44
CA ILE A 21 -15.72 -7.05 4.99
C ILE A 21 -14.44 -7.45 4.23
N LYS A 22 -14.18 -8.75 4.06
CA LYS A 22 -13.02 -9.24 3.32
C LYS A 22 -13.01 -8.80 1.86
N SER A 23 -14.15 -8.75 1.20
CA SER A 23 -14.30 -8.24 -0.16
C SER A 23 -13.93 -6.76 -0.25
N VAL A 24 -14.38 -5.94 0.71
CA VAL A 24 -14.09 -4.50 0.77
C VAL A 24 -12.61 -4.25 1.10
N GLU A 25 -12.03 -4.99 2.05
CA GLU A 25 -10.60 -4.91 2.39
C GLU A 25 -9.72 -5.20 1.16
N LEU A 26 -10.06 -6.22 0.37
CA LEU A 26 -9.33 -6.57 -0.83
C LEU A 26 -9.38 -5.45 -1.89
N GLN A 27 -10.54 -4.80 -2.06
CA GLN A 27 -10.66 -3.63 -2.93
C GLN A 27 -9.85 -2.44 -2.44
N LYS A 28 -9.90 -2.15 -1.13
CA LYS A 28 -9.10 -1.07 -0.53
C LYS A 28 -7.62 -1.33 -0.72
N ARG A 29 -7.15 -2.57 -0.46
CA ARG A 29 -5.76 -2.98 -0.69
C ARG A 29 -5.33 -2.72 -2.14
N TYR A 30 -6.12 -3.15 -3.12
CA TYR A 30 -5.83 -2.92 -4.54
C TYR A 30 -5.71 -1.43 -4.88
N ARG A 31 -6.64 -0.59 -4.38
CA ARG A 31 -6.59 0.86 -4.57
C ARG A 31 -5.33 1.48 -3.96
N LEU A 32 -4.97 1.08 -2.73
CA LEU A 32 -3.76 1.56 -2.06
C LEU A 32 -2.50 1.21 -2.85
N LEU A 33 -2.37 -0.02 -3.33
CA LEU A 33 -1.22 -0.43 -4.14
C LEU A 33 -1.16 0.33 -5.48
N LYS A 34 -2.30 0.66 -6.07
CA LYS A 34 -2.38 1.51 -7.27
C LYS A 34 -1.97 2.96 -6.98
N GLU A 35 -2.32 3.51 -5.83
CA GLU A 35 -1.82 4.83 -5.40
C GLU A 35 -0.32 4.79 -5.12
N TRP A 36 0.18 3.71 -4.53
CA TRP A 36 1.62 3.51 -4.32
C TRP A 36 2.40 3.51 -5.65
N GLU A 37 1.90 2.84 -6.68
CA GLU A 37 2.49 2.84 -8.02
C GLU A 37 2.64 4.27 -8.57
N LYS A 38 1.64 5.13 -8.40
CA LYS A 38 1.72 6.55 -8.80
C LYS A 38 2.81 7.31 -8.03
N ILE A 39 2.95 7.03 -6.73
CA ILE A 39 4.00 7.66 -5.90
C ILE A 39 5.38 7.25 -6.41
N VAL A 40 5.60 5.97 -6.73
CA VAL A 40 6.86 5.48 -7.28
C VAL A 40 7.18 6.16 -8.61
N LEU A 41 6.17 6.32 -9.49
CA LEU A 41 6.32 7.01 -10.77
C LEU A 41 6.71 8.49 -10.57
N LEU A 42 6.10 9.18 -9.62
CA LEU A 42 6.46 10.57 -9.28
C LEU A 42 7.90 10.66 -8.77
N LEU A 43 8.32 9.74 -7.91
CA LEU A 43 9.70 9.67 -7.41
C LEU A 43 10.70 9.44 -8.52
N GLU A 44 10.40 8.55 -9.46
CA GLU A 44 11.25 8.28 -10.62
C GLU A 44 11.43 9.54 -11.49
N GLN A 45 10.36 10.30 -11.72
CA GLN A 45 10.38 11.55 -12.46
C GLN A 45 11.22 12.63 -11.75
N GLU A 46 11.05 12.80 -10.44
CA GLU A 46 11.77 13.79 -9.64
C GLU A 46 13.28 13.51 -9.59
N ILE A 47 13.67 12.24 -9.45
CA ILE A 47 15.08 11.83 -9.52
C ILE A 47 15.66 12.13 -10.90
N SER A 48 14.88 11.95 -11.96
CA SER A 48 15.28 12.26 -13.34
C SER A 48 15.45 13.77 -13.57
N CYS A 49 14.64 14.62 -12.91
CA CYS A 49 14.64 16.06 -13.07
C CYS A 49 15.60 16.83 -12.12
N HIS A 50 16.45 16.14 -11.36
CA HIS A 50 17.43 16.76 -10.43
C HIS A 50 16.79 17.53 -9.25
N ILE A 51 15.56 17.22 -8.87
CA ILE A 51 14.88 17.91 -7.78
C ILE A 51 15.25 17.24 -6.45
N PRO A 52 15.55 18.01 -5.39
CA PRO A 52 15.81 17.45 -4.06
C PRO A 52 14.60 16.65 -3.55
N LEU A 53 14.84 15.45 -3.02
CA LEU A 53 13.82 14.53 -2.51
C LEU A 53 12.79 15.18 -1.56
N PRO A 54 13.18 16.07 -0.60
CA PRO A 54 12.20 16.74 0.26
C PRO A 54 11.13 17.52 -0.50
N GLY A 55 11.50 18.21 -1.57
CA GLY A 55 10.56 18.97 -2.40
C GLY A 55 9.58 18.11 -3.21
N ALA A 56 9.98 16.90 -3.58
CA ALA A 56 9.13 15.92 -4.26
C ALA A 56 7.99 15.43 -3.36
N TYR A 57 8.30 15.16 -2.10
CA TYR A 57 7.31 14.68 -1.13
C TYR A 57 6.28 15.76 -0.77
N HIS A 58 6.68 17.02 -0.66
CA HIS A 58 5.75 18.13 -0.41
C HIS A 58 4.75 18.30 -1.55
N ARG A 59 5.21 18.25 -2.81
CA ARG A 59 4.33 18.38 -3.98
C ARG A 59 3.45 17.16 -4.24
N GLY A 60 3.94 15.98 -3.92
CA GLY A 60 3.19 14.73 -4.01
C GLY A 60 2.08 14.62 -2.97
N GLY A 61 2.29 15.15 -1.75
CA GLY A 61 1.37 15.02 -0.63
C GLY A 61 -0.04 15.56 -0.89
N ASP A 62 -0.18 16.64 -1.66
CA ASP A 62 -1.49 17.22 -1.99
C ASP A 62 -2.29 16.41 -3.03
N ARG A 63 -1.65 15.47 -3.72
CA ARG A 63 -2.26 14.62 -4.76
C ARG A 63 -2.44 13.17 -4.35
N VAL A 64 -2.04 12.80 -3.13
CA VAL A 64 -2.00 11.42 -2.65
C VAL A 64 -3.01 11.19 -1.54
N TRP A 65 -3.71 10.07 -1.60
CA TRP A 65 -4.72 9.65 -0.63
C TRP A 65 -4.12 9.07 0.65
N ASP A 66 -4.88 9.19 1.77
CA ASP A 66 -4.61 8.41 2.99
C ASP A 66 -4.49 6.90 2.66
N PRO A 67 -3.51 6.19 3.24
CA PRO A 67 -2.62 6.58 4.36
C PRO A 67 -1.26 7.12 3.93
N PHE A 68 -0.98 7.34 2.64
CA PHE A 68 0.33 7.75 2.15
C PHE A 68 0.63 9.22 2.42
N LYS A 69 -0.38 10.09 2.50
CA LYS A 69 -0.17 11.51 2.80
C LYS A 69 0.54 11.72 4.14
N PRO A 70 0.07 11.21 5.28
CA PRO A 70 0.76 11.35 6.56
C PRO A 70 2.14 10.69 6.57
N PHE A 71 2.33 9.59 5.81
CA PHE A 71 3.63 8.96 5.63
C PHE A 71 4.62 9.90 4.92
N LEU A 72 4.24 10.49 3.78
CA LEU A 72 5.10 11.38 3.01
C LEU A 72 5.41 12.68 3.77
N GLU A 73 4.43 13.25 4.46
CA GLU A 73 4.63 14.45 5.31
C GLU A 73 5.61 14.18 6.47
N SER A 74 5.46 13.03 7.13
CA SER A 74 6.35 12.63 8.21
C SER A 74 7.77 12.36 7.71
N LEU A 75 7.89 11.69 6.55
CA LEU A 75 9.15 11.43 5.88
C LEU A 75 9.89 12.72 5.56
N SER A 76 9.20 13.71 4.96
CA SER A 76 9.77 15.02 4.65
C SER A 76 10.28 15.72 5.91
N LYS A 77 9.47 15.80 6.98
CA LYS A 77 9.86 16.42 8.25
C LYS A 77 11.10 15.78 8.87
N GLN A 78 11.19 14.45 8.82
CA GLN A 78 12.35 13.72 9.36
C GLN A 78 13.62 13.93 8.52
N LEU A 79 13.49 14.05 7.20
CA LEU A 79 14.61 14.35 6.31
C LEU A 79 15.13 15.78 6.52
N ASP A 80 14.22 16.75 6.70
CA ASP A 80 14.58 18.15 6.95
C ASP A 80 15.26 18.36 8.32
N ALA A 81 14.93 17.54 9.30
CA ALA A 81 15.50 17.62 10.64
C ALA A 81 16.99 17.21 10.74
N HIS A 82 17.62 16.74 9.65
CA HIS A 82 19.05 16.37 9.57
C HIS A 82 19.57 15.52 10.75
N GLY A 83 18.77 14.61 11.27
CA GLY A 83 19.04 13.85 12.49
C GLY A 83 20.10 12.73 12.40
N GLY A 84 20.95 12.75 11.40
CA GLY A 84 22.06 11.77 11.25
C GLY A 84 21.61 10.35 10.86
N LYS A 85 20.31 10.10 10.73
CA LYS A 85 19.79 8.80 10.26
C LYS A 85 19.87 8.74 8.73
N SER A 86 20.13 7.55 8.20
CA SER A 86 20.09 7.32 6.76
C SER A 86 18.65 7.43 6.22
N PHE A 87 18.52 7.80 4.93
CA PHE A 87 17.22 7.81 4.24
C PHE A 87 16.47 6.47 4.42
N ARG A 88 17.17 5.36 4.27
CA ARG A 88 16.65 3.99 4.46
C ARG A 88 16.01 3.80 5.84
N GLU A 89 16.71 4.23 6.89
CA GLU A 89 16.21 4.06 8.26
C GLU A 89 14.95 4.89 8.50
N ILE A 90 14.96 6.15 8.07
CA ILE A 90 13.80 7.04 8.20
C ILE A 90 12.63 6.48 7.40
N PHE A 91 12.84 6.09 6.15
CA PHE A 91 11.80 5.57 5.26
C PHE A 91 11.15 4.30 5.82
N THR A 92 11.98 3.35 6.30
CA THR A 92 11.49 2.09 6.86
C THR A 92 10.75 2.32 8.18
N GLN A 93 11.27 3.19 9.04
CA GLN A 93 10.64 3.52 10.33
C GLN A 93 9.28 4.18 10.12
N GLU A 94 9.21 5.21 9.27
CA GLU A 94 7.96 5.94 9.00
C GLU A 94 6.97 5.08 8.20
N GLY A 95 7.43 4.29 7.25
CA GLY A 95 6.60 3.34 6.52
C GLY A 95 5.90 2.35 7.44
N ARG A 96 6.63 1.75 8.37
CA ARG A 96 6.04 0.84 9.36
C ARG A 96 5.09 1.58 10.30
N ARG A 97 5.44 2.79 10.74
CA ARG A 97 4.61 3.56 11.68
C ARG A 97 3.29 4.01 11.06
N CYS A 98 3.31 4.51 9.82
CA CYS A 98 2.15 5.12 9.19
C CYS A 98 1.28 4.13 8.40
N LEU A 99 1.88 3.06 7.86
CA LEU A 99 1.20 2.14 6.94
C LEU A 99 0.84 0.79 7.57
N ALA A 100 1.39 0.46 8.76
CA ALA A 100 1.03 -0.77 9.46
C ALA A 100 -0.39 -0.67 10.04
N GLY A 101 -1.10 -1.80 10.07
CA GLY A 101 -2.44 -1.89 10.66
C GLY A 101 -3.59 -1.51 9.73
N GLY A 102 -3.31 -1.12 8.47
CA GLY A 102 -4.32 -0.87 7.44
C GLY A 102 -4.70 -2.12 6.63
N CYS A 103 -5.21 -1.89 5.41
CA CYS A 103 -5.57 -2.97 4.48
C CYS A 103 -4.36 -3.58 3.76
N LEU A 104 -3.15 -3.03 3.94
CA LEU A 104 -1.91 -3.55 3.37
C LEU A 104 -1.46 -4.80 4.14
N THR A 105 -1.00 -5.80 3.41
CA THR A 105 -0.41 -7.00 4.03
C THR A 105 1.02 -6.73 4.49
N GLY A 106 1.56 -7.60 5.37
CA GLY A 106 2.97 -7.52 5.76
C GLY A 106 3.94 -7.64 4.57
N GLU A 107 3.54 -8.35 3.51
CA GLU A 107 4.31 -8.43 2.26
C GLU A 107 4.28 -7.09 1.50
N ASP A 108 3.11 -6.46 1.38
CA ASP A 108 3.00 -5.15 0.74
C ASP A 108 3.87 -4.12 1.45
N LEU A 109 3.83 -4.12 2.79
CA LEU A 109 4.63 -3.21 3.61
C LEU A 109 6.13 -3.44 3.42
N ARG A 110 6.58 -4.71 3.36
CA ARG A 110 7.98 -5.04 3.07
C ARG A 110 8.42 -4.51 1.71
N GLN A 111 7.59 -4.67 0.69
CA GLN A 111 7.86 -4.17 -0.66
C GLN A 111 7.91 -2.65 -0.71
N ILE A 112 7.00 -1.97 -0.01
CA ILE A 112 7.03 -0.52 0.12
C ILE A 112 8.32 -0.06 0.81
N CYS A 113 8.70 -0.69 1.93
CA CYS A 113 9.92 -0.36 2.64
C CYS A 113 11.20 -0.63 1.84
N ALA A 114 11.19 -1.64 0.96
CA ALA A 114 12.33 -1.94 0.07
C ALA A 114 12.66 -0.79 -0.89
N LEU A 115 11.71 0.09 -1.20
CA LEU A 115 11.98 1.29 -1.98
C LEU A 115 13.01 2.20 -1.28
N GLY A 116 12.98 2.27 0.05
CA GLY A 116 13.95 3.04 0.83
C GLY A 116 15.40 2.59 0.62
N ASP A 117 15.62 1.32 0.31
CA ASP A 117 16.94 0.76 0.00
C ASP A 117 17.44 1.21 -1.37
N LEU A 118 16.53 1.45 -2.32
CA LEU A 118 16.86 1.78 -3.71
C LEU A 118 17.15 3.26 -3.91
N VAL A 119 16.52 4.12 -3.11
CA VAL A 119 16.63 5.58 -3.24
C VAL A 119 17.93 6.12 -2.61
N GLY A 120 18.58 5.37 -1.72
CA GLY A 120 19.78 5.80 -1.00
C GLY A 120 21.11 5.68 -1.78
N PHE A 121 21.11 5.24 -3.04
CA PHE A 121 22.33 5.08 -3.83
C PHE A 121 22.87 6.43 -4.35
N ALA A 122 24.19 6.59 -4.29
CA ALA A 122 24.88 7.81 -4.74
C ALA A 122 24.86 7.96 -6.27
N ASP A 123 24.88 6.84 -7.04
CA ASP A 123 24.88 6.87 -8.50
C ASP A 123 23.45 6.89 -9.07
N ARG A 124 23.13 7.98 -9.76
CA ARG A 124 21.80 8.24 -10.34
C ARG A 124 21.39 7.25 -11.42
N LYS A 125 22.31 6.79 -12.23
CA LYS A 125 22.02 5.85 -13.32
C LYS A 125 21.58 4.51 -12.74
N THR A 126 22.32 4.04 -11.74
CA THR A 126 21.99 2.84 -10.99
C THR A 126 20.66 3.00 -10.26
N GLN A 127 20.45 4.12 -9.57
CA GLN A 127 19.18 4.41 -8.88
C GLN A 127 17.98 4.40 -9.82
N LYS A 128 18.08 5.03 -10.99
CA LYS A 128 17.01 5.03 -12.00
C LYS A 128 16.70 3.62 -12.51
N ASN A 129 17.73 2.83 -12.83
CA ASN A 129 17.55 1.46 -13.31
C ASN A 129 16.88 0.56 -12.24
N LEU A 130 17.27 0.73 -10.97
CA LEU A 130 16.68 -0.01 -9.86
C LEU A 130 15.22 0.37 -9.64
N LEU A 131 14.90 1.67 -9.72
CA LEU A 131 13.52 2.15 -9.61
C LEU A 131 12.64 1.68 -10.76
N ASP A 132 13.12 1.72 -12.01
CA ASP A 132 12.38 1.20 -13.16
C ASP A 132 12.08 -0.29 -13.01
N ARG A 133 13.07 -1.07 -12.55
CA ARG A 133 12.87 -2.50 -12.24
C ARG A 133 11.85 -2.70 -11.13
N TYR A 134 11.97 -1.97 -10.04
CA TYR A 134 11.02 -2.03 -8.91
C TYR A 134 9.60 -1.70 -9.39
N ARG A 135 9.43 -0.63 -10.19
CA ARG A 135 8.15 -0.24 -10.76
C ARG A 135 7.53 -1.35 -11.62
N LYS A 136 8.30 -1.97 -12.52
CA LYS A 136 7.84 -3.09 -13.33
C LYS A 136 7.40 -4.29 -12.49
N GLU A 137 8.13 -4.61 -11.43
CA GLU A 137 7.75 -5.67 -10.49
C GLU A 137 6.42 -5.34 -9.76
N GLN A 138 6.22 -4.09 -9.36
CA GLN A 138 4.96 -3.64 -8.74
C GLN A 138 3.80 -3.69 -9.73
N GLU A 139 3.99 -3.26 -10.97
CA GLU A 139 3.00 -3.29 -12.03
C GLU A 139 2.51 -4.73 -12.32
N ILE A 140 3.43 -5.70 -12.42
CA ILE A 140 3.08 -7.11 -12.59
C ILE A 140 2.25 -7.62 -11.40
N ARG A 141 2.66 -7.32 -10.16
CA ARG A 141 1.92 -7.70 -8.96
C ARG A 141 0.52 -7.10 -8.91
N LEU A 142 0.41 -5.83 -9.28
CA LEU A 142 -0.86 -5.13 -9.31
C LEU A 142 -1.80 -5.71 -10.37
N ALA A 143 -1.28 -6.05 -11.56
CA ALA A 143 -2.03 -6.73 -12.61
C ALA A 143 -2.56 -8.10 -12.12
N GLN A 144 -1.70 -8.93 -11.54
CA GLN A 144 -2.08 -10.24 -10.99
C GLN A 144 -3.15 -10.11 -9.88
N LEU A 145 -3.00 -9.13 -8.98
CA LEU A 145 -4.00 -8.87 -7.96
C LEU A 145 -5.32 -8.41 -8.58
N GLY A 146 -5.27 -7.55 -9.61
CA GLY A 146 -6.44 -7.07 -10.33
C GLY A 146 -7.22 -8.18 -11.03
N GLU A 147 -6.51 -9.12 -11.67
CA GLU A 147 -7.13 -10.29 -12.32
C GLU A 147 -7.79 -11.23 -11.31
N GLN A 148 -7.18 -11.42 -10.14
CA GLN A 148 -7.72 -12.27 -9.08
C GLN A 148 -8.86 -11.61 -8.28
N LEU A 149 -8.97 -10.28 -8.33
CA LEU A 149 -9.91 -9.50 -7.53
C LEU A 149 -11.38 -9.97 -7.71
N PRO A 150 -11.94 -10.07 -8.94
CA PRO A 150 -13.34 -10.45 -9.14
C PRO A 150 -13.62 -11.89 -8.67
N ALA A 151 -12.69 -12.81 -8.93
CA ALA A 151 -12.83 -14.21 -8.49
C ALA A 151 -12.82 -14.32 -6.96
N LYS A 152 -11.88 -13.66 -6.28
CA LYS A 152 -11.81 -13.64 -4.82
C LYS A 152 -13.02 -12.95 -4.19
N GLN A 153 -13.49 -11.86 -4.77
CA GLN A 153 -14.70 -11.18 -4.29
C GLN A 153 -15.94 -12.07 -4.41
N LYS A 154 -16.10 -12.75 -5.55
CA LYS A 154 -17.19 -13.70 -5.76
C LYS A 154 -17.13 -14.84 -4.75
N LEU A 155 -15.92 -15.39 -4.50
CA LEU A 155 -15.67 -16.43 -3.52
C LEU A 155 -16.05 -15.98 -2.10
N TYR A 156 -15.59 -14.81 -1.66
CA TYR A 156 -15.90 -14.29 -0.32
C TYR A 156 -17.41 -14.05 -0.14
N ARG A 157 -18.09 -13.53 -1.18
CA ARG A 157 -19.54 -13.36 -1.15
C ARG A 157 -20.29 -14.70 -1.09
N SER A 158 -19.86 -15.68 -1.89
CA SER A 158 -20.52 -17.00 -1.89
C SER A 158 -20.26 -17.80 -0.60
N LEU A 159 -19.05 -17.72 -0.03
CA LEU A 159 -18.74 -18.32 1.27
C LEU A 159 -19.55 -17.68 2.40
N GLY A 160 -19.80 -16.37 2.34
CA GLY A 160 -20.68 -15.68 3.28
C GLY A 160 -22.15 -16.17 3.19
N ILE A 161 -22.58 -16.63 2.03
CA ILE A 161 -23.93 -17.19 1.84
C ILE A 161 -24.00 -18.68 2.23
N LEU A 162 -22.96 -19.45 1.93
CA LEU A 162 -22.93 -20.91 2.17
C LEU A 162 -22.48 -21.28 3.60
N GLY A 163 -21.80 -20.41 4.31
CA GLY A 163 -21.32 -20.60 5.67
C GLY A 163 -22.37 -20.31 6.76
N GLY A 164 -23.58 -19.92 6.37
CA GLY A 164 -24.76 -19.77 7.21
C GLY A 164 -25.83 -20.76 6.82
#